data_0d89aa1087ebe5ae4d9a1a0095776026
#
_entry.id   0d89aa1087ebe5ae4d9a1a0095776026
#
_cell.length_a   1.000
_cell.length_b   1.000
_cell.length_c   1.000
_cell.angle_alpha   90.00
_cell.angle_beta   90.00
_cell.angle_gamma   90.00
#
_symmetry.space_group_name_H-M   'P 1'
#
loop_
_entity.id
_entity.type
_entity.pdbx_description
1 polymer ?
#
loop_
_entity_poly.entity_id
_entity_poly.type
_entity_poly.pdbx_seq_one_letter_code
_entity_poly.pdbx_strand_id
1 'polypeptide(L)'
;MGEFVKLQDITKIYKMGEVEIRAADHISFSIEKGEFVVIVGPSGAGKTTVLNILGGMDTATSGKLLVDGQDVTAYNARRLTGYRREDIGFVFQFYNLVQNLTALENVELALQICRDPLDAREVLNEVGLGDRLDNFPAQLSGGEQQRVSIARALAKNPKLLLCDEPTGALDYNTGKAILKLLQNMCRERGMTVIVITHNQAIAPMADRLIHIKNGQVSQMEMNEHPVSIDEIEW
;
A
#
# COMPACT_ATOMS: atom_id res chain seq x y z
N MET A 1 20.03 10.99 -0.26
CA MET A 1 18.58 11.09 -0.57
C MET A 1 17.87 11.43 0.73
N GLY A 2 16.74 12.14 0.74
CA GLY A 2 16.11 12.57 1.98
C GLY A 2 15.00 11.61 2.41
N GLU A 3 14.68 11.58 3.69
CA GLU A 3 13.57 10.82 4.25
C GLU A 3 12.25 11.27 3.57
N PHE A 4 11.59 10.35 2.87
CA PHE A 4 10.33 10.62 2.17
C PHE A 4 9.12 10.38 3.09
N VAL A 5 9.16 9.29 3.87
CA VAL A 5 8.19 8.99 4.91
C VAL A 5 8.93 8.92 6.25
N LYS A 6 8.39 9.55 7.28
CA LYS A 6 8.95 9.49 8.63
C LYS A 6 7.86 9.44 9.68
N LEU A 7 7.84 8.35 10.43
CA LEU A 7 7.04 8.21 11.64
C LEU A 7 7.93 8.53 12.85
N GLN A 8 7.40 9.36 13.72
CA GLN A 8 8.08 9.77 14.96
C GLN A 8 7.12 9.54 16.13
N ASP A 9 7.41 8.52 16.92
CA ASP A 9 6.70 8.20 18.15
C ASP A 9 5.18 8.04 17.99
N ILE A 10 4.76 7.44 16.85
CA ILE A 10 3.34 7.26 16.53
C ILE A 10 2.71 6.28 17.49
N THR A 11 1.68 6.74 18.17
CA THR A 11 0.85 5.92 19.06
C THR A 11 -0.61 5.98 18.61
N LYS A 12 -1.30 4.84 18.60
CA LYS A 12 -2.72 4.73 18.34
C LYS A 12 -3.41 3.90 19.40
N ILE A 13 -4.36 4.52 20.08
CA ILE A 13 -5.19 3.90 21.11
C ILE A 13 -6.65 3.92 20.65
N TYR A 14 -7.26 2.74 20.56
CA TYR A 14 -8.71 2.60 20.36
C TYR A 14 -9.38 2.40 21.71
N LYS A 15 -10.46 3.16 21.95
CA LYS A 15 -11.28 3.04 23.15
C LYS A 15 -12.57 2.30 22.83
N MET A 16 -12.80 1.17 23.49
CA MET A 16 -14.01 0.37 23.38
C MET A 16 -14.66 0.27 24.77
N GLY A 17 -15.47 1.26 25.12
CA GLY A 17 -15.99 1.39 26.50
C GLY A 17 -14.85 1.64 27.49
N GLU A 18 -14.70 0.77 28.48
CA GLU A 18 -13.62 0.85 29.47
C GLU A 18 -12.30 0.19 29.00
N VAL A 19 -12.31 -0.52 27.86
CA VAL A 19 -11.13 -1.20 27.33
C VAL A 19 -10.37 -0.28 26.40
N GLU A 20 -9.06 -0.11 26.62
CA GLU A 20 -8.15 0.57 25.72
C GLU A 20 -7.26 -0.46 25.00
N ILE A 21 -7.24 -0.40 23.66
CA ILE A 21 -6.38 -1.24 22.82
C ILE A 21 -5.33 -0.32 22.21
N ARG A 22 -4.06 -0.54 22.57
CA ARG A 22 -2.93 0.17 21.99
C ARG A 22 -2.46 -0.58 20.74
N ALA A 23 -2.98 -0.18 19.58
CA ALA A 23 -2.73 -0.85 18.31
C ALA A 23 -1.39 -0.43 17.65
N ALA A 24 -0.92 0.79 17.93
CA ALA A 24 0.45 1.25 17.66
C ALA A 24 0.99 1.90 18.93
N ASP A 25 2.24 1.60 19.26
CA ASP A 25 2.87 2.00 20.51
C ASP A 25 4.30 2.48 20.22
N HIS A 26 4.47 3.83 20.19
CA HIS A 26 5.75 4.49 19.94
C HIS A 26 6.45 4.03 18.66
N ILE A 27 5.69 3.84 17.57
CA ILE A 27 6.22 3.46 16.26
C ILE A 27 7.08 4.59 15.68
N SER A 28 8.35 4.28 15.40
CA SER A 28 9.28 5.21 14.77
C SER A 28 10.09 4.49 13.70
N PHE A 29 10.06 4.99 12.46
CA PHE A 29 10.91 4.57 11.35
C PHE A 29 10.90 5.62 10.24
N SER A 30 11.84 5.51 9.31
CA SER A 30 11.87 6.33 8.11
C SER A 30 12.06 5.48 6.85
N ILE A 31 11.55 5.99 5.72
CA ILE A 31 11.61 5.37 4.39
C ILE A 31 12.10 6.43 3.42
N GLU A 32 12.99 6.05 2.52
CA GLU A 32 13.46 6.92 1.45
C GLU A 32 12.54 6.85 0.23
N LYS A 33 12.61 7.86 -0.63
CA LYS A 33 11.82 7.87 -1.86
C LYS A 33 12.28 6.77 -2.81
N GLY A 34 11.31 6.04 -3.37
CA GLY A 34 11.58 4.97 -4.34
C GLY A 34 11.99 3.65 -3.70
N GLU A 35 11.88 3.48 -2.37
CA GLU A 35 12.07 2.19 -1.71
C GLU A 35 10.86 1.28 -1.87
N PHE A 36 11.13 -0.01 -2.04
CA PHE A 36 10.17 -1.10 -1.86
C PHE A 36 10.29 -1.61 -0.42
N VAL A 37 9.29 -1.29 0.40
CA VAL A 37 9.32 -1.60 1.84
C VAL A 37 8.37 -2.73 2.14
N VAL A 38 8.81 -3.71 2.90
CA VAL A 38 7.97 -4.78 3.42
C VAL A 38 7.85 -4.65 4.93
N ILE A 39 6.62 -4.59 5.43
CA ILE A 39 6.31 -4.58 6.86
C ILE A 39 5.69 -5.93 7.21
N VAL A 40 6.37 -6.69 8.06
CA VAL A 40 5.94 -8.02 8.48
C VAL A 40 5.59 -8.08 9.97
N GLY A 41 4.79 -9.05 10.33
CA GLY A 41 4.43 -9.33 11.71
C GLY A 41 3.21 -10.23 11.82
N PRO A 42 2.93 -10.80 12.99
CA PRO A 42 1.76 -11.66 13.18
C PRO A 42 0.45 -10.89 12.97
N SER A 43 -0.66 -11.63 12.79
CA SER A 43 -2.00 -11.02 12.75
C SER A 43 -2.26 -10.27 14.05
N GLY A 44 -2.89 -9.12 13.96
CA GLY A 44 -3.15 -8.25 15.12
C GLY A 44 -1.94 -7.47 15.65
N ALA A 45 -0.77 -7.55 15.01
CA ALA A 45 0.43 -6.82 15.45
C ALA A 45 0.35 -5.28 15.30
N GLY A 46 -0.69 -4.74 14.64
CA GLY A 46 -0.84 -3.29 14.40
C GLY A 46 -0.43 -2.83 13.00
N LYS A 47 -0.04 -3.73 12.09
CA LYS A 47 0.42 -3.40 10.72
C LYS A 47 -0.61 -2.58 9.94
N THR A 48 -1.86 -3.05 9.86
CA THR A 48 -2.95 -2.36 9.16
C THR A 48 -3.26 -1.00 9.80
N THR A 49 -3.13 -0.87 11.14
CA THR A 49 -3.27 0.42 11.83
C THR A 49 -2.21 1.40 11.37
N VAL A 50 -0.95 0.97 11.30
CA VAL A 50 0.16 1.81 10.79
C VAL A 50 -0.09 2.20 9.34
N LEU A 51 -0.51 1.25 8.48
CA LEU A 51 -0.83 1.51 7.08
C LEU A 51 -1.97 2.53 6.94
N ASN A 52 -3.02 2.41 7.74
CA ASN A 52 -4.16 3.34 7.74
C ASN A 52 -3.75 4.75 8.17
N ILE A 53 -2.84 4.88 9.14
CA ILE A 53 -2.30 6.17 9.55
C ILE A 53 -1.44 6.76 8.43
N LEU A 54 -0.55 5.97 7.83
CA LEU A 54 0.27 6.37 6.67
C LEU A 54 -0.59 6.90 5.52
N GLY A 55 -1.69 6.23 5.24
CA GLY A 55 -2.61 6.59 4.17
C GLY A 55 -3.65 7.64 4.53
N GLY A 56 -3.66 8.16 5.78
CA GLY A 56 -4.65 9.13 6.22
C GLY A 56 -6.08 8.60 6.29
N MET A 57 -6.24 7.27 6.39
CA MET A 57 -7.54 6.61 6.62
C MET A 57 -7.90 6.64 8.11
N ASP A 58 -6.88 6.71 8.96
CA ASP A 58 -7.01 6.89 10.41
C ASP A 58 -6.02 7.95 10.89
N THR A 59 -6.21 8.43 12.11
CA THR A 59 -5.34 9.44 12.73
C THR A 59 -4.61 8.85 13.93
N ALA A 60 -3.36 9.26 14.14
CA ALA A 60 -2.61 8.91 15.33
C ALA A 60 -3.23 9.56 16.59
N THR A 61 -3.12 8.89 17.73
CA THR A 61 -3.47 9.48 19.03
C THR A 61 -2.38 10.47 19.47
N SER A 62 -1.11 10.15 19.17
CA SER A 62 0.04 11.01 19.40
C SER A 62 1.18 10.69 18.45
N GLY A 63 2.21 11.51 18.42
CA GLY A 63 3.37 11.39 17.53
C GLY A 63 3.21 12.20 16.23
N LYS A 64 4.16 12.06 15.33
CA LYS A 64 4.20 12.76 14.03
C LYS A 64 4.37 11.83 12.86
N LEU A 65 3.63 12.08 11.77
CA LEU A 65 3.83 11.49 10.46
C LEU A 65 4.21 12.58 9.46
N LEU A 66 5.41 12.49 8.93
CA LEU A 66 5.87 13.35 7.83
C LEU A 66 5.87 12.53 6.53
N VAL A 67 5.30 13.08 5.47
CA VAL A 67 5.35 12.52 4.12
C VAL A 67 5.74 13.64 3.16
N ASP A 68 6.80 13.45 2.41
CA ASP A 68 7.35 14.47 1.50
C ASP A 68 7.56 15.84 2.21
N GLY A 69 8.06 15.78 3.45
CA GLY A 69 8.28 16.95 4.31
C GLY A 69 7.03 17.58 4.91
N GLN A 70 5.82 17.07 4.61
CA GLN A 70 4.56 17.59 5.14
C GLN A 70 4.10 16.82 6.37
N ASP A 71 3.71 17.54 7.44
CA ASP A 71 3.15 16.93 8.65
C ASP A 71 1.68 16.53 8.43
N VAL A 72 1.46 15.25 8.10
CA VAL A 72 0.14 14.68 7.84
C VAL A 72 -0.71 14.59 9.12
N THR A 73 -0.08 14.45 10.29
CA THR A 73 -0.80 14.41 11.58
C THR A 73 -1.47 15.74 11.94
N ALA A 74 -0.99 16.84 11.37
CA ALA A 74 -1.61 18.16 11.54
C ALA A 74 -2.78 18.42 10.56
N TYR A 75 -3.11 17.47 9.68
CA TYR A 75 -4.16 17.65 8.67
C TYR A 75 -5.55 17.52 9.29
N ASN A 76 -6.44 18.46 8.95
CA ASN A 76 -7.87 18.31 9.18
C ASN A 76 -8.51 17.35 8.17
N ALA A 77 -9.78 16.99 8.38
CA ALA A 77 -10.51 16.05 7.53
C ALA A 77 -10.47 16.42 6.02
N ARG A 78 -10.57 17.71 5.67
CA ARG A 78 -10.51 18.18 4.28
C ARG A 78 -9.13 17.96 3.67
N ARG A 79 -8.05 18.26 4.39
CA ARG A 79 -6.67 18.03 3.93
C ARG A 79 -6.36 16.54 3.82
N LEU A 80 -6.81 15.70 4.78
CA LEU A 80 -6.69 14.24 4.68
C LEU A 80 -7.41 13.67 3.45
N THR A 81 -8.58 14.21 3.12
CA THR A 81 -9.29 13.82 1.87
C THR A 81 -8.47 14.18 0.64
N GLY A 82 -7.86 15.37 0.59
CA GLY A 82 -6.94 15.76 -0.48
C GLY A 82 -5.71 14.85 -0.57
N TYR A 83 -5.11 14.55 0.57
CA TYR A 83 -3.94 13.66 0.68
C TYR A 83 -4.24 12.26 0.15
N ARG A 84 -5.35 11.62 0.58
CA ARG A 84 -5.78 10.33 0.04
C ARG A 84 -6.07 10.36 -1.45
N ARG A 85 -6.60 11.47 -1.93
CA ARG A 85 -6.99 11.65 -3.33
C ARG A 85 -5.77 11.76 -4.25
N GLU A 86 -4.79 12.59 -3.87
CA GLU A 86 -3.68 12.97 -4.74
C GLU A 86 -2.39 12.17 -4.48
N ASP A 87 -2.06 11.93 -3.20
CA ASP A 87 -0.73 11.44 -2.84
C ASP A 87 -0.69 9.92 -2.58
N ILE A 88 -1.83 9.29 -2.28
CA ILE A 88 -1.89 7.89 -1.83
C ILE A 88 -2.65 6.99 -2.81
N GLY A 89 -2.02 5.90 -3.21
CA GLY A 89 -2.69 4.73 -3.80
C GLY A 89 -2.88 3.63 -2.76
N PHE A 90 -4.07 3.04 -2.69
CA PHE A 90 -4.36 1.90 -1.83
C PHE A 90 -4.67 0.64 -2.62
N VAL A 91 -4.03 -0.46 -2.25
CA VAL A 91 -4.30 -1.82 -2.72
C VAL A 91 -4.66 -2.67 -1.52
N PHE A 92 -5.85 -3.28 -1.52
CA PHE A 92 -6.36 -4.08 -0.41
C PHE A 92 -6.34 -5.57 -0.73
N GLN A 93 -6.39 -6.40 0.30
CA GLN A 93 -6.51 -7.85 0.18
C GLN A 93 -7.78 -8.27 -0.57
N PHE A 94 -8.91 -7.62 -0.26
CA PHE A 94 -10.16 -7.74 -1.01
C PHE A 94 -10.21 -6.59 -2.00
N TYR A 95 -10.37 -6.90 -3.28
CA TYR A 95 -10.17 -5.98 -4.40
C TYR A 95 -11.00 -4.70 -4.35
N ASN A 96 -12.13 -4.72 -3.63
CA ASN A 96 -13.05 -3.58 -3.43
C ASN A 96 -13.48 -2.95 -4.77
N LEU A 97 -13.75 -3.81 -5.78
CA LEU A 97 -14.28 -3.37 -7.06
C LEU A 97 -15.78 -3.19 -7.00
N VAL A 98 -16.27 -2.20 -7.72
CA VAL A 98 -17.70 -1.97 -7.92
C VAL A 98 -18.20 -3.01 -8.93
N GLN A 99 -19.08 -3.91 -8.50
CA GLN A 99 -19.43 -5.12 -9.24
C GLN A 99 -20.20 -4.86 -10.54
N ASN A 100 -20.91 -3.76 -10.65
CA ASN A 100 -21.68 -3.33 -11.82
C ASN A 100 -20.95 -2.36 -12.74
N LEU A 101 -19.64 -2.18 -12.53
CA LEU A 101 -18.75 -1.43 -13.40
C LEU A 101 -17.72 -2.36 -14.02
N THR A 102 -17.33 -2.09 -15.26
CA THR A 102 -16.25 -2.81 -15.97
C THR A 102 -14.89 -2.53 -15.32
N ALA A 103 -13.86 -3.24 -15.77
CA ALA A 103 -12.48 -2.99 -15.32
C ALA A 103 -12.07 -1.54 -15.58
N LEU A 104 -12.34 -1.04 -16.79
CA LEU A 104 -12.06 0.35 -17.15
C LEU A 104 -12.84 1.34 -16.28
N GLU A 105 -14.13 1.17 -16.15
CA GLU A 105 -14.99 2.06 -15.36
C GLU A 105 -14.62 2.07 -13.86
N ASN A 106 -14.16 0.94 -13.32
CA ASN A 106 -13.64 0.87 -11.94
C ASN A 106 -12.39 1.74 -11.74
N VAL A 107 -11.53 1.83 -12.76
CA VAL A 107 -10.36 2.73 -12.72
C VAL A 107 -10.80 4.17 -12.93
N GLU A 108 -11.56 4.47 -13.99
CA GLU A 108 -12.01 5.82 -14.34
C GLU A 108 -12.79 6.49 -13.21
N LEU A 109 -13.62 5.74 -12.47
CA LEU A 109 -14.35 6.27 -11.32
C LEU A 109 -13.43 6.91 -10.28
N ALA A 110 -12.27 6.30 -10.00
CA ALA A 110 -11.31 6.84 -9.05
C ALA A 110 -10.61 8.09 -9.57
N LEU A 111 -10.50 8.25 -10.89
CA LEU A 111 -9.80 9.37 -11.52
C LEU A 111 -10.62 10.65 -11.59
N GLN A 112 -11.95 10.55 -11.54
CA GLN A 112 -12.86 11.70 -11.63
C GLN A 112 -12.58 12.81 -10.60
N ILE A 113 -11.95 12.46 -9.49
CA ILE A 113 -11.63 13.38 -8.41
C ILE A 113 -10.16 13.80 -8.37
N CYS A 114 -9.30 13.19 -9.19
CA CYS A 114 -7.86 13.46 -9.22
C CYS A 114 -7.53 14.66 -10.13
N ARG A 115 -6.44 15.37 -9.83
CA ARG A 115 -6.03 16.55 -10.59
C ARG A 115 -5.18 16.21 -11.82
N ASP A 116 -4.29 15.24 -11.68
CA ASP A 116 -3.32 14.85 -12.72
C ASP A 116 -3.26 13.31 -12.81
N PRO A 117 -4.40 12.66 -13.17
CA PRO A 117 -4.44 11.21 -13.30
C PRO A 117 -3.73 10.75 -14.57
N LEU A 118 -3.24 9.51 -14.55
CA LEU A 118 -2.78 8.81 -15.74
C LEU A 118 -3.98 8.31 -16.56
N ASP A 119 -3.76 7.99 -17.82
CA ASP A 119 -4.79 7.38 -18.66
C ASP A 119 -5.15 5.97 -18.15
N ALA A 120 -6.44 5.74 -17.91
CA ALA A 120 -6.92 4.47 -17.33
C ALA A 120 -6.65 3.27 -18.24
N ARG A 121 -6.74 3.46 -19.57
CA ARG A 121 -6.50 2.39 -20.55
C ARG A 121 -5.03 2.04 -20.62
N GLU A 122 -4.15 3.04 -20.62
CA GLU A 122 -2.70 2.83 -20.61
C GLU A 122 -2.28 2.07 -19.37
N VAL A 123 -2.75 2.48 -18.17
CA VAL A 123 -2.43 1.78 -16.92
C VAL A 123 -2.99 0.35 -16.88
N LEU A 124 -4.21 0.11 -17.40
CA LEU A 124 -4.76 -1.25 -17.50
C LEU A 124 -3.96 -2.12 -18.47
N ASN A 125 -3.48 -1.57 -19.59
CA ASN A 125 -2.57 -2.28 -20.49
C ASN A 125 -1.25 -2.64 -19.79
N GLU A 126 -0.67 -1.71 -19.02
CA GLU A 126 0.58 -1.90 -18.28
C GLU A 126 0.49 -3.02 -17.22
N VAL A 127 -0.66 -3.16 -16.57
CA VAL A 127 -0.91 -4.28 -15.65
C VAL A 127 -1.37 -5.56 -16.34
N GLY A 128 -1.32 -5.60 -17.68
CA GLY A 128 -1.66 -6.79 -18.49
C GLY A 128 -3.15 -7.08 -18.58
N LEU A 129 -4.00 -6.04 -18.63
CA LEU A 129 -5.46 -6.15 -18.74
C LEU A 129 -6.04 -5.45 -19.97
N GLY A 130 -5.23 -5.19 -21.01
CA GLY A 130 -5.68 -4.51 -22.21
C GLY A 130 -6.86 -5.20 -22.91
N ASP A 131 -6.91 -6.53 -22.88
CA ASP A 131 -7.98 -7.34 -23.47
C ASP A 131 -9.18 -7.57 -22.50
N ARG A 132 -9.18 -6.92 -21.35
CA ARG A 132 -10.16 -7.09 -20.26
C ARG A 132 -10.89 -5.80 -19.86
N LEU A 133 -10.71 -4.72 -20.61
CA LEU A 133 -11.23 -3.40 -20.29
C LEU A 133 -12.74 -3.38 -20.03
N ASP A 134 -13.49 -4.10 -20.84
CA ASP A 134 -14.95 -4.14 -20.82
C ASP A 134 -15.51 -5.31 -19.97
N ASN A 135 -14.65 -6.08 -19.30
CA ASN A 135 -15.07 -7.17 -18.43
C ASN A 135 -15.54 -6.65 -17.07
N PHE A 136 -16.64 -7.18 -16.56
CA PHE A 136 -17.10 -6.96 -15.19
C PHE A 136 -16.30 -7.80 -14.19
N PRO A 137 -16.21 -7.42 -12.91
CA PRO A 137 -15.49 -8.19 -11.89
C PRO A 137 -15.86 -9.67 -11.84
N ALA A 138 -17.13 -10.02 -12.02
CA ALA A 138 -17.59 -11.40 -12.04
C ALA A 138 -17.04 -12.24 -13.22
N GLN A 139 -16.49 -11.59 -14.25
CA GLN A 139 -15.90 -12.23 -15.43
C GLN A 139 -14.37 -12.30 -15.34
N LEU A 140 -13.78 -11.80 -14.25
CA LEU A 140 -12.36 -11.73 -14.00
C LEU A 140 -11.94 -12.74 -12.93
N SER A 141 -10.79 -13.37 -13.12
CA SER A 141 -10.13 -14.15 -12.06
C SER A 141 -9.72 -13.26 -10.88
N GLY A 142 -9.44 -13.87 -9.72
CA GLY A 142 -8.99 -13.12 -8.55
C GLY A 142 -7.74 -12.28 -8.83
N GLY A 143 -6.78 -12.84 -9.58
CA GLY A 143 -5.57 -12.11 -9.97
C GLY A 143 -5.84 -10.96 -10.94
N GLU A 144 -6.80 -11.11 -11.87
CA GLU A 144 -7.23 -10.03 -12.76
C GLU A 144 -7.93 -8.92 -11.96
N GLN A 145 -8.82 -9.28 -11.02
CA GLN A 145 -9.46 -8.32 -10.12
C GLN A 145 -8.44 -7.55 -9.28
N GLN A 146 -7.40 -8.23 -8.78
CA GLN A 146 -6.32 -7.58 -8.06
C GLN A 146 -5.53 -6.63 -8.95
N ARG A 147 -5.25 -7.00 -10.20
CA ARG A 147 -4.60 -6.08 -11.15
C ARG A 147 -5.48 -4.87 -11.49
N VAL A 148 -6.81 -5.01 -11.57
CA VAL A 148 -7.72 -3.85 -11.69
C VAL A 148 -7.62 -2.94 -10.46
N SER A 149 -7.57 -3.52 -9.25
CA SER A 149 -7.39 -2.76 -8.01
C SER A 149 -6.06 -1.99 -7.98
N ILE A 150 -4.97 -2.62 -8.44
CA ILE A 150 -3.66 -1.99 -8.59
C ILE A 150 -3.71 -0.89 -9.64
N ALA A 151 -4.29 -1.14 -10.83
CA ALA A 151 -4.44 -0.14 -11.87
C ALA A 151 -5.22 1.09 -11.37
N ARG A 152 -6.31 0.86 -10.63
CA ARG A 152 -7.08 1.93 -9.99
C ARG A 152 -6.25 2.78 -9.02
N ALA A 153 -5.35 2.16 -8.27
CA ALA A 153 -4.46 2.86 -7.37
C ALA A 153 -3.37 3.63 -8.12
N LEU A 154 -2.75 3.02 -9.15
CA LEU A 154 -1.68 3.58 -9.96
C LEU A 154 -2.14 4.74 -10.86
N ALA A 155 -3.33 4.61 -11.46
CA ALA A 155 -3.87 5.61 -12.38
C ALA A 155 -4.13 6.96 -11.71
N LYS A 156 -4.25 7.01 -10.39
CA LYS A 156 -4.28 8.25 -9.61
C LYS A 156 -2.95 9.02 -9.64
N ASN A 157 -1.86 8.41 -10.15
CA ASN A 157 -0.50 8.95 -10.14
C ASN A 157 0.01 9.28 -8.72
N PRO A 158 -0.10 8.36 -7.75
CA PRO A 158 0.21 8.64 -6.35
C PRO A 158 1.71 8.72 -6.10
N LYS A 159 2.11 9.43 -5.03
CA LYS A 159 3.50 9.46 -4.55
C LYS A 159 3.87 8.20 -3.76
N LEU A 160 2.89 7.59 -3.10
CA LEU A 160 3.04 6.45 -2.19
C LEU A 160 1.97 5.41 -2.46
N LEU A 161 2.38 4.17 -2.73
CA LEU A 161 1.49 3.02 -2.89
C LEU A 161 1.52 2.18 -1.61
N LEU A 162 0.35 1.99 -1.01
CA LEU A 162 0.15 1.23 0.22
C LEU A 162 -0.63 -0.04 -0.09
N CYS A 163 -0.05 -1.19 0.21
CA CYS A 163 -0.61 -2.50 -0.09
C CYS A 163 -0.85 -3.29 1.21
N ASP A 164 -2.11 -3.60 1.50
CA ASP A 164 -2.51 -4.43 2.63
C ASP A 164 -2.75 -5.86 2.16
N GLU A 165 -1.82 -6.77 2.47
CA GLU A 165 -1.89 -8.20 2.10
C GLU A 165 -2.25 -8.41 0.61
N PRO A 166 -1.52 -7.82 -0.36
CA PRO A 166 -1.95 -7.76 -1.76
C PRO A 166 -2.04 -9.12 -2.44
N THR A 167 -1.49 -10.16 -1.83
CA THR A 167 -1.48 -11.55 -2.33
C THR A 167 -2.27 -12.52 -1.46
N GLY A 168 -2.84 -12.04 -0.35
CA GLY A 168 -3.45 -12.92 0.67
C GLY A 168 -4.68 -13.72 0.22
N ALA A 169 -5.32 -13.35 -0.89
CA ALA A 169 -6.46 -14.06 -1.48
C ALA A 169 -6.12 -14.78 -2.80
N LEU A 170 -4.83 -14.89 -3.16
CA LEU A 170 -4.37 -15.40 -4.44
C LEU A 170 -3.58 -16.72 -4.27
N ASP A 171 -3.60 -17.54 -5.33
CA ASP A 171 -2.68 -18.66 -5.44
C ASP A 171 -1.23 -18.20 -5.62
N TYR A 172 -0.28 -19.12 -5.41
CA TYR A 172 1.15 -18.85 -5.46
C TYR A 172 1.61 -18.11 -6.73
N ASN A 173 1.28 -18.64 -7.91
CA ASN A 173 1.76 -18.09 -9.17
C ASN A 173 1.19 -16.70 -9.43
N THR A 174 -0.09 -16.52 -9.16
CA THR A 174 -0.79 -15.24 -9.28
C THR A 174 -0.24 -14.23 -8.27
N GLY A 175 -0.01 -14.64 -7.02
CA GLY A 175 0.60 -13.80 -6.00
C GLY A 175 2.01 -13.34 -6.39
N LYS A 176 2.82 -14.24 -6.94
CA LYS A 176 4.17 -13.93 -7.46
C LYS A 176 4.13 -12.89 -8.59
N ALA A 177 3.19 -13.03 -9.52
CA ALA A 177 2.99 -12.07 -10.60
C ALA A 177 2.57 -10.68 -10.10
N ILE A 178 1.72 -10.61 -9.06
CA ILE A 178 1.35 -9.34 -8.41
C ILE A 178 2.54 -8.67 -7.73
N LEU A 179 3.34 -9.42 -6.97
CA LEU A 179 4.52 -8.85 -6.31
C LEU A 179 5.56 -8.37 -7.33
N LYS A 180 5.73 -9.10 -8.45
CA LYS A 180 6.59 -8.67 -9.56
C LYS A 180 6.11 -7.36 -10.17
N LEU A 181 4.81 -7.23 -10.40
CA LEU A 181 4.21 -5.99 -10.89
C LEU A 181 4.51 -4.82 -9.94
N LEU A 182 4.29 -4.99 -8.64
CA LEU A 182 4.55 -3.95 -7.64
C LEU A 182 6.04 -3.59 -7.56
N GLN A 183 6.94 -4.59 -7.64
CA GLN A 183 8.40 -4.36 -7.65
C GLN A 183 8.82 -3.57 -8.90
N ASN A 184 8.29 -3.93 -10.08
CA ASN A 184 8.56 -3.22 -11.32
C ASN A 184 8.08 -1.76 -11.25
N MET A 185 6.86 -1.52 -10.74
CA MET A 185 6.35 -0.15 -10.56
C MET A 185 7.27 0.69 -9.68
N CYS A 186 7.79 0.09 -8.59
CA CYS A 186 8.75 0.75 -7.73
C CYS A 186 10.04 1.10 -8.49
N ARG A 187 10.63 0.13 -9.22
CA ARG A 187 11.92 0.30 -9.91
C ARG A 187 11.84 1.21 -11.13
N GLU A 188 10.83 1.04 -11.97
CA GLU A 188 10.70 1.74 -13.25
C GLU A 188 10.16 3.16 -13.10
N ARG A 189 9.23 3.37 -12.15
CA ARG A 189 8.61 4.68 -11.92
C ARG A 189 9.20 5.47 -10.74
N GLY A 190 10.12 4.88 -9.98
CA GLY A 190 10.66 5.48 -8.75
C GLY A 190 9.59 5.71 -7.68
N MET A 191 8.50 4.94 -7.72
CA MET A 191 7.39 5.02 -6.77
C MET A 191 7.79 4.37 -5.45
N THR A 192 7.45 4.99 -4.34
CA THR A 192 7.62 4.35 -3.02
C THR A 192 6.45 3.38 -2.80
N VAL A 193 6.77 2.12 -2.52
CA VAL A 193 5.78 1.05 -2.30
C VAL A 193 5.96 0.48 -0.91
N ILE A 194 4.88 0.40 -0.14
CA ILE A 194 4.85 -0.25 1.17
C ILE A 194 3.87 -1.42 1.11
N VAL A 195 4.37 -2.62 1.34
CA VAL A 195 3.56 -3.85 1.42
C VAL A 195 3.53 -4.30 2.88
N ILE A 196 2.35 -4.44 3.44
CA ILE A 196 2.20 -5.16 4.71
C ILE A 196 1.74 -6.58 4.45
N THR A 197 2.36 -7.54 5.13
CA THR A 197 2.02 -8.96 5.00
C THR A 197 2.44 -9.77 6.23
N HIS A 198 1.84 -10.94 6.39
CA HIS A 198 2.32 -11.96 7.32
C HIS A 198 3.29 -12.95 6.66
N ASN A 199 3.43 -12.92 5.33
CA ASN A 199 4.35 -13.76 4.59
C ASN A 199 5.77 -13.18 4.63
N GLN A 200 6.64 -13.78 5.45
CA GLN A 200 8.04 -13.36 5.61
C GLN A 200 8.94 -13.80 4.44
N ALA A 201 8.50 -14.76 3.63
CA ALA A 201 9.31 -15.26 2.52
C ALA A 201 9.61 -14.18 1.45
N ILE A 202 8.76 -13.15 1.36
CA ILE A 202 8.99 -12.04 0.41
C ILE A 202 9.99 -10.98 0.92
N ALA A 203 10.48 -11.10 2.16
CA ALA A 203 11.42 -10.13 2.75
C ALA A 203 12.67 -9.86 1.88
N PRO A 204 13.29 -10.87 1.21
CA PRO A 204 14.50 -10.62 0.40
C PRO A 204 14.30 -9.67 -0.80
N MET A 205 13.06 -9.44 -1.26
CA MET A 205 12.79 -8.49 -2.35
C MET A 205 12.74 -7.02 -1.92
N ALA A 206 12.65 -6.76 -0.61
CA ALA A 206 12.53 -5.42 -0.05
C ALA A 206 13.88 -4.70 0.02
N ASP A 207 13.88 -3.39 -0.20
CA ASP A 207 15.00 -2.51 0.15
C ASP A 207 15.08 -2.31 1.67
N ARG A 208 13.91 -2.30 2.32
CA ARG A 208 13.76 -2.14 3.77
C ARG A 208 12.73 -3.10 4.30
N LEU A 209 13.11 -3.85 5.34
CA LEU A 209 12.24 -4.76 6.06
C LEU A 209 11.98 -4.21 7.47
N ILE A 210 10.70 -4.12 7.84
CA ILE A 210 10.28 -3.64 9.16
C ILE A 210 9.44 -4.73 9.83
N HIS A 211 9.85 -5.14 11.01
CA HIS A 211 9.11 -6.11 11.82
C HIS A 211 8.27 -5.37 12.86
N ILE A 212 6.95 -5.61 12.85
CA ILE A 212 6.02 -5.08 13.85
C ILE A 212 5.51 -6.24 14.72
N LYS A 213 5.62 -6.06 16.03
CA LYS A 213 5.13 -7.00 17.04
C LYS A 213 4.52 -6.22 18.21
N ASN A 214 3.30 -6.59 18.60
CA ASN A 214 2.59 -5.96 19.73
C ASN A 214 2.52 -4.41 19.62
N GLY A 215 2.27 -3.91 18.42
CA GLY A 215 2.17 -2.47 18.16
C GLY A 215 3.50 -1.73 18.09
N GLN A 216 4.65 -2.38 18.19
CA GLN A 216 5.99 -1.77 18.20
C GLN A 216 6.86 -2.27 17.05
N VAL A 217 7.80 -1.45 16.59
CA VAL A 217 8.87 -1.89 15.70
C VAL A 217 9.86 -2.71 16.52
N SER A 218 9.93 -4.03 16.25
CA SER A 218 10.85 -4.93 16.93
C SER A 218 12.21 -5.01 16.25
N GLN A 219 12.24 -4.83 14.92
CA GLN A 219 13.47 -4.88 14.12
C GLN A 219 13.26 -4.10 12.82
N MET A 220 14.33 -3.50 12.31
CA MET A 220 14.38 -2.86 11.00
C MET A 220 15.71 -3.20 10.33
N GLU A 221 15.64 -3.64 9.08
CA GLU A 221 16.78 -4.05 8.29
C GLU A 221 16.79 -3.31 6.96
N MET A 222 17.97 -2.90 6.52
CA MET A 222 18.23 -2.40 5.17
C MET A 222 18.81 -3.54 4.36
N ASN A 223 18.30 -3.75 3.16
CA ASN A 223 18.83 -4.73 2.22
C ASN A 223 19.51 -4.00 1.07
N GLU A 224 20.84 -4.09 1.02
CA GLU A 224 21.65 -3.45 -0.03
C GLU A 224 21.54 -4.18 -1.38
N HIS A 225 21.07 -5.44 -1.37
CA HIS A 225 20.97 -6.28 -2.57
C HIS A 225 19.60 -6.96 -2.65
N PRO A 226 18.50 -6.19 -2.83
CA PRO A 226 17.18 -6.77 -2.95
C PRO A 226 17.08 -7.63 -4.22
N VAL A 227 16.59 -8.86 -4.06
CA VAL A 227 16.47 -9.82 -5.16
C VAL A 227 15.16 -9.66 -5.91
N SER A 228 15.11 -10.16 -7.13
CA SER A 228 13.84 -10.27 -7.87
C SER A 228 12.91 -11.27 -7.17
N ILE A 229 11.61 -11.00 -7.19
CA ILE A 229 10.61 -11.96 -6.72
C ILE A 229 10.69 -13.29 -7.48
N ASP A 230 11.23 -13.30 -8.70
CA ASP A 230 11.41 -14.52 -9.50
C ASP A 230 12.39 -15.51 -8.84
N GLU A 231 13.30 -15.01 -8.00
CA GLU A 231 14.30 -15.79 -7.27
C GLU A 231 13.82 -16.28 -5.90
N ILE A 232 12.60 -15.88 -5.50
CA ILE A 232 12.02 -16.23 -4.20
C ILE A 232 11.01 -17.37 -4.35
N GLU A 233 11.09 -18.36 -3.46
CA GLU A 233 10.09 -19.41 -3.26
C GLU A 233 9.43 -19.21 -1.88
N TRP A 234 8.08 -19.32 -1.79
CA TRP A 234 7.31 -19.22 -0.54
C TRP A 234 6.15 -20.19 -0.47
#